data_b8fcab9be04c305658bb1ab3a58e2cac
#
_entry.id   b8fcab9be04c305658bb1ab3a58e2cac
#
_cell.length_a   1.000
_cell.length_b   1.000
_cell.length_c   1.000
_cell.angle_alpha   90.00
_cell.angle_beta   90.00
_cell.angle_gamma   90.00
#
_symmetry.space_group_name_H-M   'P 1'
#
loop_
_entity.id
_entity.type
_entity.pdbx_description
1 polymer ?
#
loop_
_entity_poly.entity_id
_entity_poly.type
_entity_poly.pdbx_seq_one_letter_code
_entity_poly.pdbx_strand_id
1 'polypeptide(L)'
;VNRAFQAYAVGSVFKPVLAAAALEAGKTGLVWDCPGYCVVDGQVFRCAGGVPHGEVDLAAALQKSCNGYFIRLGQELGPERVREMAVRLGFGRALNLADTLSTAAGQLPEAETLTSSGAFANFCFGQGELLATPIQIAAMMNTIAVGGIWREPLFLECTLDEMTGESLTALAHRGARRVFSAQTARALRELLASVVTEGTGHEAAPTEGTAAGKTGTAQTGQFAAGKELKNYWFAGFYPARNPRYTIVVLQDGQTGPSRTSAAVFARVCDALDTAGE
;
A
#
# COMPACT_ATOMS: atom_id res chain seq x y z
N VAL A 1 -5.86 15.99 16.49
CA VAL A 1 -4.79 15.14 15.95
C VAL A 1 -5.17 14.70 14.53
N ASN A 2 -4.29 14.93 13.55
CA ASN A 2 -4.53 14.49 12.17
C ASN A 2 -4.21 12.99 12.05
N ARG A 3 -5.23 12.16 11.82
CA ARG A 3 -5.08 10.71 11.73
C ARG A 3 -4.27 10.25 10.53
N ALA A 4 -4.19 11.04 9.46
CA ALA A 4 -3.37 10.72 8.29
C ALA A 4 -1.86 10.71 8.59
N PHE A 5 -1.45 11.33 9.72
CA PHE A 5 -0.05 11.41 10.15
C PHE A 5 0.35 10.36 11.20
N GLN A 6 -0.60 9.58 11.69
CA GLN A 6 -0.36 8.52 12.66
C GLN A 6 -0.10 7.19 11.96
N ALA A 7 0.63 6.30 12.65
CA ALA A 7 0.99 4.98 12.13
C ALA A 7 -0.03 3.92 12.54
N TYR A 8 -0.34 3.04 11.61
CA TYR A 8 -1.33 1.97 11.73
C TYR A 8 -0.80 0.66 11.18
N ALA A 9 -1.34 -0.47 11.64
CA ALA A 9 -1.09 -1.76 11.03
C ALA A 9 -1.58 -1.76 9.57
N VAL A 10 -0.71 -2.24 8.66
CA VAL A 10 -0.81 -2.00 7.20
C VAL A 10 -1.61 -3.09 6.49
N GLY A 11 -1.30 -4.35 6.76
CA GLY A 11 -1.90 -5.48 6.06
C GLY A 11 -1.55 -5.52 4.56
N SER A 12 -2.45 -6.10 3.79
CA SER A 12 -2.22 -6.43 2.37
C SER A 12 -1.98 -5.24 1.43
N VAL A 13 -2.14 -3.99 1.86
CA VAL A 13 -1.72 -2.83 1.06
C VAL A 13 -0.20 -2.71 0.95
N PHE A 14 0.55 -3.52 1.72
CA PHE A 14 2.01 -3.64 1.60
C PHE A 14 2.47 -4.55 0.46
N LYS A 15 1.65 -5.48 -0.04
CA LYS A 15 2.01 -6.45 -1.08
C LYS A 15 2.59 -5.85 -2.37
N PRO A 16 2.19 -4.65 -2.83
CA PRO A 16 2.84 -3.98 -3.95
C PRO A 16 4.35 -3.73 -3.75
N VAL A 17 4.84 -3.65 -2.50
CA VAL A 17 6.28 -3.53 -2.21
C VAL A 17 7.03 -4.80 -2.63
N LEU A 18 6.48 -5.99 -2.30
CA LEU A 18 7.07 -7.27 -2.72
C LEU A 18 6.95 -7.46 -4.23
N ALA A 19 5.82 -7.07 -4.82
CA ALA A 19 5.65 -7.12 -6.27
C ALA A 19 6.67 -6.23 -6.99
N ALA A 20 6.93 -5.02 -6.49
CA ALA A 20 7.98 -4.13 -7.00
C ALA A 20 9.37 -4.78 -6.89
N ALA A 21 9.70 -5.35 -5.73
CA ALA A 21 10.98 -6.03 -5.52
C ALA A 21 11.16 -7.23 -6.44
N ALA A 22 10.10 -8.00 -6.69
CA ALA A 22 10.11 -9.15 -7.60
C ALA A 22 10.33 -8.73 -9.07
N LEU A 23 9.60 -7.71 -9.52
CA LEU A 23 9.72 -7.17 -10.88
C LEU A 23 11.13 -6.62 -11.14
N GLU A 24 11.70 -5.85 -10.21
CA GLU A 24 13.07 -5.33 -10.33
C GLU A 24 14.14 -6.44 -10.28
N ALA A 25 13.87 -7.54 -9.57
CA ALA A 25 14.77 -8.68 -9.49
C ALA A 25 14.58 -9.70 -10.62
N GLY A 26 13.61 -9.52 -11.52
CA GLY A 26 13.25 -10.50 -12.53
C GLY A 26 12.70 -11.82 -11.96
N LYS A 27 12.15 -11.80 -10.74
CA LYS A 27 11.62 -12.98 -10.03
C LYS A 27 10.08 -12.99 -10.06
N THR A 28 9.52 -13.08 -11.24
CA THR A 28 8.06 -13.08 -11.46
C THR A 28 7.50 -14.42 -11.91
N GLY A 29 8.35 -15.43 -12.04
CA GLY A 29 7.94 -16.76 -12.54
C GLY A 29 7.39 -17.70 -11.47
N LEU A 30 7.26 -17.26 -10.21
CA LEU A 30 6.66 -18.07 -9.15
C LEU A 30 5.19 -18.37 -9.47
N VAL A 31 4.84 -19.64 -9.44
CA VAL A 31 3.46 -20.14 -9.43
C VAL A 31 3.27 -20.93 -8.14
N TRP A 32 2.19 -20.70 -7.44
CA TRP A 32 1.88 -21.32 -6.16
C TRP A 32 0.47 -21.90 -6.14
N ASP A 33 0.34 -23.21 -5.87
CA ASP A 33 -0.97 -23.81 -5.58
C ASP A 33 -1.31 -23.54 -4.12
N CYS A 34 -2.23 -22.59 -3.88
CA CYS A 34 -2.56 -22.09 -2.56
C CYS A 34 -3.74 -22.85 -1.94
N PRO A 35 -3.50 -23.66 -0.91
CA PRO A 35 -4.56 -24.41 -0.21
C PRO A 35 -5.34 -23.53 0.81
N GLY A 36 -5.17 -22.20 0.80
CA GLY A 36 -5.75 -21.27 1.78
C GLY A 36 -4.82 -20.96 2.96
N TYR A 37 -3.63 -21.53 2.98
CA TYR A 37 -2.61 -21.29 4.01
C TYR A 37 -1.20 -21.58 3.47
N CYS A 38 -0.19 -21.16 4.21
CA CYS A 38 1.21 -21.49 4.00
C CYS A 38 1.83 -21.90 5.34
N VAL A 39 2.70 -22.91 5.34
CA VAL A 39 3.43 -23.33 6.52
C VAL A 39 4.88 -22.87 6.40
N VAL A 40 5.39 -22.21 7.43
CA VAL A 40 6.79 -21.79 7.58
C VAL A 40 7.28 -22.23 8.95
N ASP A 41 8.28 -23.08 8.98
CA ASP A 41 8.88 -23.66 10.20
C ASP A 41 7.83 -24.16 11.22
N GLY A 42 6.81 -24.88 10.73
CA GLY A 42 5.73 -25.44 11.53
C GLY A 42 4.61 -24.44 11.91
N GLN A 43 4.79 -23.15 11.66
CA GLN A 43 3.76 -22.13 11.89
C GLN A 43 2.84 -21.98 10.67
N VAL A 44 1.54 -21.95 10.91
CA VAL A 44 0.51 -21.84 9.86
C VAL A 44 0.08 -20.40 9.66
N PHE A 45 0.28 -19.87 8.44
CA PHE A 45 -0.17 -18.55 8.00
C PHE A 45 -1.36 -18.70 7.05
N ARG A 46 -2.51 -18.19 7.42
CA ARG A 46 -3.76 -18.37 6.66
C ARG A 46 -4.01 -17.19 5.70
N CYS A 47 -4.57 -17.47 4.55
CA CYS A 47 -5.25 -16.48 3.74
C CYS A 47 -6.54 -16.00 4.42
N ALA A 48 -7.11 -14.89 3.97
CA ALA A 48 -8.36 -14.37 4.51
C ALA A 48 -9.46 -15.45 4.46
N GLY A 49 -10.08 -15.73 5.60
CA GLY A 49 -11.09 -16.79 5.72
C GLY A 49 -10.57 -18.23 5.54
N GLY A 50 -9.27 -18.44 5.34
CA GLY A 50 -8.70 -19.76 5.07
C GLY A 50 -9.13 -20.37 3.73
N VAL A 51 -9.62 -19.53 2.80
CA VAL A 51 -10.15 -20.00 1.50
C VAL A 51 -8.99 -20.38 0.57
N PRO A 52 -9.01 -21.57 -0.04
CA PRO A 52 -8.06 -21.94 -1.08
C PRO A 52 -8.16 -21.03 -2.30
N HIS A 53 -7.01 -20.62 -2.84
CA HIS A 53 -6.96 -19.81 -4.05
C HIS A 53 -6.63 -20.65 -5.31
N GLY A 54 -6.21 -21.90 -5.13
CA GLY A 54 -5.67 -22.73 -6.21
C GLY A 54 -4.38 -22.18 -6.77
N GLU A 55 -4.10 -22.49 -8.01
CA GLU A 55 -2.92 -21.99 -8.71
C GLU A 55 -2.98 -20.47 -8.87
N VAL A 56 -1.95 -19.78 -8.42
CA VAL A 56 -1.80 -18.33 -8.50
C VAL A 56 -0.39 -17.97 -8.94
N ASP A 57 -0.31 -17.07 -9.89
CA ASP A 57 0.87 -16.28 -10.26
C ASP A 57 0.85 -14.93 -9.53
N LEU A 58 1.74 -14.00 -9.90
CA LEU A 58 1.82 -12.67 -9.28
C LEU A 58 0.52 -11.86 -9.46
N ALA A 59 -0.11 -11.95 -10.63
CA ALA A 59 -1.34 -11.22 -10.93
C ALA A 59 -2.53 -11.76 -10.11
N ALA A 60 -2.78 -13.06 -10.20
CA ALA A 60 -3.83 -13.72 -9.45
C ALA A 60 -3.62 -13.59 -7.93
N ALA A 61 -2.37 -13.61 -7.46
CA ALA A 61 -2.06 -13.43 -6.04
C ALA A 61 -2.34 -12.00 -5.55
N LEU A 62 -2.14 -10.97 -6.36
CA LEU A 62 -2.55 -9.60 -6.04
C LEU A 62 -4.07 -9.44 -6.06
N GLN A 63 -4.73 -9.97 -7.09
CA GLN A 63 -6.20 -9.94 -7.25
C GLN A 63 -6.90 -10.60 -6.06
N LYS A 64 -6.48 -11.82 -5.70
CA LYS A 64 -7.03 -12.62 -4.59
C LYS A 64 -6.44 -12.25 -3.23
N SER A 65 -5.47 -11.35 -3.20
CA SER A 65 -4.73 -10.98 -1.97
C SER A 65 -4.12 -12.18 -1.23
N CYS A 66 -3.51 -13.14 -1.97
CA CYS A 66 -3.01 -14.41 -1.44
C CYS A 66 -1.81 -14.22 -0.49
N ASN A 67 -1.96 -14.55 0.80
CA ASN A 67 -0.86 -14.45 1.76
C ASN A 67 0.22 -15.50 1.48
N GLY A 68 -0.19 -16.75 1.17
CA GLY A 68 0.75 -17.86 0.92
C GLY A 68 1.70 -17.56 -0.23
N TYR A 69 1.19 -17.02 -1.34
CA TYR A 69 2.02 -16.61 -2.47
C TYR A 69 3.06 -15.56 -2.05
N PHE A 70 2.64 -14.50 -1.35
CA PHE A 70 3.56 -13.43 -0.96
C PHE A 70 4.58 -13.87 0.09
N ILE A 71 4.27 -14.84 0.96
CA ILE A 71 5.25 -15.47 1.84
C ILE A 71 6.30 -16.21 0.99
N ARG A 72 5.90 -17.04 0.03
CA ARG A 72 6.81 -17.76 -0.86
C ARG A 72 7.67 -16.82 -1.71
N LEU A 73 7.04 -15.81 -2.29
CA LEU A 73 7.75 -14.77 -3.05
C LEU A 73 8.79 -14.06 -2.17
N GLY A 74 8.42 -13.73 -0.93
CA GLY A 74 9.36 -13.15 0.04
C GLY A 74 10.55 -14.07 0.32
N GLN A 75 10.31 -15.37 0.52
CA GLN A 75 11.38 -16.36 0.71
C GLN A 75 12.35 -16.43 -0.48
N GLU A 76 11.84 -16.31 -1.72
CA GLU A 76 12.70 -16.24 -2.91
C GLU A 76 13.48 -14.92 -3.04
N LEU A 77 12.90 -13.82 -2.57
CA LEU A 77 13.53 -12.49 -2.63
C LEU A 77 14.60 -12.31 -1.54
N GLY A 78 14.34 -12.88 -0.37
CA GLY A 78 15.12 -12.66 0.85
C GLY A 78 14.71 -11.37 1.60
N PRO A 79 14.92 -11.34 2.94
CA PRO A 79 14.46 -10.27 3.82
C PRO A 79 15.10 -8.91 3.49
N GLU A 80 16.40 -8.90 3.15
CA GLU A 80 17.13 -7.66 2.85
C GLU A 80 16.52 -6.94 1.65
N ARG A 81 16.23 -7.65 0.54
CA ARG A 81 15.67 -7.02 -0.67
C ARG A 81 14.27 -6.48 -0.44
N VAL A 82 13.43 -7.20 0.31
CA VAL A 82 12.08 -6.74 0.63
C VAL A 82 12.15 -5.50 1.53
N ARG A 83 13.00 -5.53 2.57
CA ARG A 83 13.19 -4.40 3.49
C ARG A 83 13.79 -3.18 2.78
N GLU A 84 14.79 -3.38 1.92
CA GLU A 84 15.38 -2.30 1.12
C GLU A 84 14.34 -1.62 0.22
N MET A 85 13.48 -2.40 -0.45
CA MET A 85 12.40 -1.83 -1.28
C MET A 85 11.44 -1.00 -0.43
N ALA A 86 11.07 -1.46 0.77
CA ALA A 86 10.23 -0.71 1.70
C ALA A 86 10.90 0.62 2.12
N VAL A 87 12.18 0.61 2.49
CA VAL A 87 12.95 1.83 2.82
C VAL A 87 12.99 2.80 1.64
N ARG A 88 13.24 2.30 0.44
CA ARG A 88 13.25 3.11 -0.78
C ARG A 88 11.88 3.72 -1.09
N LEU A 89 10.79 3.12 -0.64
CA LEU A 89 9.41 3.64 -0.75
C LEU A 89 9.00 4.52 0.43
N GLY A 90 9.90 4.81 1.38
CA GLY A 90 9.69 5.78 2.46
C GLY A 90 9.13 5.20 3.76
N PHE A 91 9.06 3.86 3.89
CA PHE A 91 8.68 3.23 5.15
C PHE A 91 9.77 3.35 6.21
N GLY A 92 9.36 3.37 7.50
CA GLY A 92 10.27 3.40 8.64
C GLY A 92 10.90 4.76 8.92
N ARG A 93 10.44 5.86 8.29
CA ARG A 93 10.91 7.22 8.56
C ARG A 93 9.76 8.22 8.53
N ALA A 94 9.89 9.30 9.32
CA ALA A 94 8.96 10.42 9.23
C ALA A 94 9.09 11.11 7.86
N LEU A 95 7.96 11.53 7.30
CA LEU A 95 7.90 12.33 6.09
C LEU A 95 7.69 13.80 6.47
N ASN A 96 8.53 14.69 5.94
CA ASN A 96 8.44 16.11 6.18
C ASN A 96 7.47 16.75 5.18
N LEU A 97 6.30 17.17 5.65
CA LEU A 97 5.22 17.70 4.82
C LEU A 97 5.31 19.23 4.66
N ALA A 98 5.92 19.91 5.64
CA ALA A 98 6.26 21.33 5.68
C ALA A 98 7.38 21.52 6.70
N ASP A 99 7.92 22.72 6.86
CA ASP A 99 9.07 23.01 7.74
C ASP A 99 8.86 22.57 9.20
N THR A 100 7.63 22.66 9.70
CA THR A 100 7.27 22.29 11.08
C THR A 100 6.27 21.14 11.17
N LEU A 101 5.97 20.47 10.04
CA LEU A 101 4.96 19.45 9.97
C LEU A 101 5.52 18.15 9.40
N SER A 102 5.51 17.09 10.21
CA SER A 102 5.93 15.75 9.80
C SER A 102 4.93 14.69 10.23
N THR A 103 4.98 13.54 9.57
CA THR A 103 4.25 12.33 9.97
C THR A 103 4.97 11.61 11.11
N ALA A 104 4.28 10.64 11.75
CA ALA A 104 4.98 9.60 12.48
C ALA A 104 5.91 8.83 11.54
N ALA A 105 7.01 8.27 12.08
CA ALA A 105 7.94 7.45 11.30
C ALA A 105 7.32 6.12 10.82
N GLY A 106 6.28 5.65 11.52
CA GLY A 106 5.84 4.28 11.39
C GLY A 106 6.85 3.33 12.07
N GLN A 107 6.70 2.06 11.79
CA GLN A 107 7.66 1.03 12.24
C GLN A 107 7.97 0.11 11.07
N LEU A 108 9.25 -0.07 10.77
CA LEU A 108 9.75 -1.04 9.82
C LEU A 108 10.57 -2.04 10.63
N PRO A 109 10.29 -3.36 10.56
CA PRO A 109 11.07 -4.36 11.28
C PRO A 109 12.56 -4.23 11.01
N GLU A 110 13.38 -4.37 12.03
CA GLU A 110 14.83 -4.35 11.88
C GLU A 110 15.32 -5.61 11.15
N ALA A 111 16.51 -5.55 10.56
CA ALA A 111 17.05 -6.66 9.78
C ALA A 111 17.21 -7.93 10.65
N GLU A 112 17.61 -7.76 11.89
CA GLU A 112 17.76 -8.83 12.88
C GLU A 112 16.44 -9.53 13.21
N THR A 113 15.33 -8.78 13.33
CA THR A 113 13.99 -9.33 13.52
C THR A 113 13.58 -10.21 12.35
N LEU A 114 13.94 -9.80 11.15
CA LEU A 114 13.60 -10.52 9.91
C LEU A 114 14.44 -11.78 9.66
N THR A 115 15.41 -12.08 10.51
CA THR A 115 16.09 -13.39 10.52
C THR A 115 15.17 -14.50 11.03
N SER A 116 14.15 -14.15 11.83
CA SER A 116 13.08 -15.09 12.21
C SER A 116 12.14 -15.31 11.02
N SER A 117 12.02 -16.57 10.60
CA SER A 117 11.16 -16.97 9.48
C SER A 117 9.69 -16.60 9.70
N GLY A 118 9.19 -16.70 10.93
CA GLY A 118 7.82 -16.32 11.28
C GLY A 118 7.61 -14.80 11.23
N ALA A 119 8.58 -14.00 11.71
CA ALA A 119 8.54 -12.55 11.62
C ALA A 119 8.60 -12.09 10.16
N PHE A 120 9.48 -12.69 9.37
CA PHE A 120 9.60 -12.39 7.94
C PHE A 120 8.35 -12.80 7.17
N ALA A 121 7.75 -13.96 7.46
CA ALA A 121 6.50 -14.38 6.85
C ALA A 121 5.38 -13.35 7.11
N ASN A 122 5.22 -12.85 8.35
CA ASN A 122 4.27 -11.79 8.66
C ASN A 122 4.56 -10.49 7.88
N PHE A 123 5.82 -10.09 7.80
CA PHE A 123 6.25 -8.90 7.06
C PHE A 123 5.89 -9.00 5.57
N CYS A 124 6.00 -10.17 4.96
CA CYS A 124 5.70 -10.39 3.54
C CYS A 124 4.25 -10.07 3.14
N PHE A 125 3.30 -10.07 4.06
CA PHE A 125 1.91 -9.67 3.78
C PHE A 125 1.43 -8.48 4.62
N GLY A 126 2.37 -7.72 5.19
CA GLY A 126 2.10 -6.45 5.86
C GLY A 126 1.61 -6.57 7.30
N GLN A 127 1.97 -7.64 7.99
CA GLN A 127 1.65 -7.89 9.39
C GLN A 127 2.90 -7.88 10.28
N GLY A 128 2.75 -8.21 11.55
CA GLY A 128 3.82 -8.18 12.54
C GLY A 128 4.09 -6.75 13.02
N GLU A 129 5.37 -6.37 13.06
CA GLU A 129 5.78 -5.05 13.57
C GLU A 129 5.62 -3.90 12.57
N LEU A 130 5.16 -4.17 11.35
CA LEU A 130 5.02 -3.14 10.32
C LEU A 130 3.89 -2.18 10.64
N LEU A 131 4.22 -0.90 10.83
CA LEU A 131 3.28 0.20 10.96
C LEU A 131 3.62 1.29 9.94
N ALA A 132 2.61 1.86 9.28
CA ALA A 132 2.79 2.98 8.37
C ALA A 132 1.65 4.01 8.50
N THR A 133 1.95 5.24 8.15
CA THR A 133 0.95 6.30 8.07
C THR A 133 0.20 6.25 6.74
N PRO A 134 -1.06 6.71 6.67
CA PRO A 134 -1.77 6.87 5.41
C PRO A 134 -0.97 7.67 4.37
N ILE A 135 -0.21 8.66 4.80
CA ILE A 135 0.65 9.47 3.90
C ILE A 135 1.82 8.64 3.35
N GLN A 136 2.45 7.74 4.13
CA GLN A 136 3.48 6.83 3.61
C GLN A 136 2.89 5.86 2.57
N ILE A 137 1.70 5.33 2.82
CA ILE A 137 0.99 4.48 1.85
C ILE A 137 0.65 5.27 0.58
N ALA A 138 0.20 6.52 0.71
CA ALA A 138 -0.04 7.41 -0.44
C ALA A 138 1.25 7.68 -1.23
N ALA A 139 2.37 7.96 -0.56
CA ALA A 139 3.67 8.16 -1.22
C ALA A 139 4.15 6.93 -1.99
N MET A 140 3.94 5.72 -1.44
CA MET A 140 4.22 4.46 -2.12
C MET A 140 3.35 4.31 -3.39
N MET A 141 2.03 4.51 -3.29
CA MET A 141 1.10 4.40 -4.43
C MET A 141 1.39 5.48 -5.48
N ASN A 142 1.71 6.71 -5.05
CA ASN A 142 2.12 7.78 -5.95
C ASN A 142 3.41 7.41 -6.73
N THR A 143 4.38 6.77 -6.07
CA THR A 143 5.61 6.32 -6.74
C THR A 143 5.29 5.36 -7.90
N ILE A 144 4.33 4.45 -7.71
CA ILE A 144 3.85 3.55 -8.77
C ILE A 144 3.14 4.36 -9.87
N ALA A 145 2.25 5.27 -9.48
CA ALA A 145 1.46 6.09 -10.39
C ALA A 145 2.32 6.94 -11.32
N VAL A 146 3.39 7.56 -10.79
CA VAL A 146 4.26 8.50 -11.54
C VAL A 146 5.50 7.84 -12.16
N GLY A 147 5.48 6.53 -12.42
CA GLY A 147 6.54 5.85 -13.19
C GLY A 147 7.79 5.49 -12.37
N GLY A 148 7.67 5.23 -11.08
CA GLY A 148 8.76 4.73 -10.23
C GLY A 148 9.63 5.82 -9.60
N ILE A 149 9.18 7.07 -9.62
CA ILE A 149 9.86 8.20 -9.02
C ILE A 149 9.22 8.53 -7.67
N TRP A 150 9.97 8.32 -6.61
CA TRP A 150 9.53 8.72 -5.27
C TRP A 150 9.77 10.20 -5.05
N ARG A 151 8.76 10.88 -4.53
CA ARG A 151 8.79 12.29 -4.12
C ARG A 151 8.26 12.40 -2.71
N GLU A 152 8.86 13.24 -1.90
CA GLU A 152 8.34 13.53 -0.56
C GLU A 152 7.03 14.33 -0.70
N PRO A 153 5.93 13.90 -0.06
CA PRO A 153 4.69 14.65 -0.06
C PRO A 153 4.87 16.04 0.55
N LEU A 154 4.22 17.04 0.00
CA LEU A 154 4.18 18.40 0.54
C LEU A 154 2.74 18.80 0.81
N PHE A 155 2.52 19.51 1.93
CA PHE A 155 1.22 20.10 2.29
C PHE A 155 1.17 21.62 2.04
N LEU A 156 2.34 22.22 1.87
CA LEU A 156 2.47 23.64 1.62
C LEU A 156 3.19 23.80 0.29
N GLU A 157 2.54 24.41 -0.67
CA GLU A 157 3.11 24.70 -1.99
C GLU A 157 3.81 26.06 -2.02
N CYS A 158 3.16 27.08 -1.46
CA CYS A 158 3.72 28.42 -1.32
C CYS A 158 3.04 29.17 -0.17
N THR A 159 3.66 30.25 0.26
CA THR A 159 3.03 31.30 1.08
C THR A 159 2.74 32.49 0.20
N LEU A 160 1.60 33.17 0.42
CA LEU A 160 1.19 34.33 -0.31
C LEU A 160 1.27 35.57 0.59
N ASP A 161 1.62 36.70 0.00
CA ASP A 161 1.42 38.00 0.63
C ASP A 161 -0.08 38.30 0.74
N GLU A 162 -0.55 38.63 1.94
CA GLU A 162 -1.98 38.88 2.17
C GLU A 162 -2.56 40.06 1.39
N MET A 163 -1.72 41.05 1.05
CA MET A 163 -2.17 42.28 0.39
C MET A 163 -2.07 42.20 -1.14
N THR A 164 -1.03 41.54 -1.64
CA THR A 164 -0.75 41.52 -3.10
C THR A 164 -1.17 40.20 -3.75
N GLY A 165 -1.34 39.13 -2.98
CA GLY A 165 -1.56 37.75 -3.49
C GLY A 165 -0.32 37.17 -4.17
N GLU A 166 0.82 37.83 -4.11
CA GLU A 166 2.06 37.37 -4.72
C GLU A 166 2.68 36.23 -3.88
N SER A 167 3.28 35.24 -4.56
CA SER A 167 3.97 34.12 -3.88
C SER A 167 5.25 34.61 -3.22
N LEU A 168 5.30 34.61 -1.89
CA LEU A 168 6.46 34.97 -1.09
C LEU A 168 7.52 33.87 -1.03
N THR A 169 7.11 32.62 -1.02
CA THR A 169 8.00 31.44 -0.93
C THR A 169 7.38 30.29 -1.68
N ALA A 170 7.98 29.86 -2.77
CA ALA A 170 7.69 28.58 -3.39
C ALA A 170 8.52 27.51 -2.67
N LEU A 171 7.87 26.53 -2.05
CA LEU A 171 8.59 25.39 -1.52
C LEU A 171 9.03 24.49 -2.67
N ALA A 172 10.33 24.46 -2.92
CA ALA A 172 10.91 23.56 -3.90
C ALA A 172 10.59 22.10 -3.51
N HIS A 173 10.13 21.32 -4.49
CA HIS A 173 10.00 19.87 -4.29
C HIS A 173 11.32 19.30 -3.78
N ARG A 174 11.31 18.80 -2.56
CA ARG A 174 12.48 18.15 -1.96
C ARG A 174 12.75 16.86 -2.73
N GLY A 175 13.83 16.84 -3.48
CA GLY A 175 14.45 15.70 -4.16
C GLY A 175 13.52 14.59 -4.67
N ALA A 176 13.54 14.38 -5.98
CA ALA A 176 12.95 13.20 -6.58
C ALA A 176 14.04 12.12 -6.74
N ARG A 177 13.71 10.86 -6.43
CA ARG A 177 14.62 9.73 -6.66
C ARG A 177 13.90 8.57 -7.33
N ARG A 178 14.58 7.90 -8.24
CA ARG A 178 14.06 6.69 -8.86
C ARG A 178 14.16 5.53 -7.86
N VAL A 179 13.01 4.88 -7.60
CA VAL A 179 12.93 3.71 -6.72
C VAL A 179 12.99 2.44 -7.56
N PHE A 180 12.28 2.40 -8.67
CA PHE A 180 12.27 1.30 -9.61
C PHE A 180 12.08 1.81 -11.05
N SER A 181 12.26 0.94 -12.03
CA SER A 181 12.19 1.27 -13.45
C SER A 181 10.78 1.72 -13.86
N ALA A 182 10.69 2.49 -14.96
CA ALA A 182 9.41 2.85 -15.55
C ALA A 182 8.63 1.61 -16.04
N GLN A 183 9.35 0.55 -16.44
CA GLN A 183 8.76 -0.73 -16.83
C GLN A 183 8.10 -1.41 -15.64
N THR A 184 8.78 -1.48 -14.48
CA THR A 184 8.22 -2.00 -13.23
C THR A 184 7.00 -1.20 -12.78
N ALA A 185 7.06 0.14 -12.85
CA ALA A 185 5.92 0.98 -12.52
C ALA A 185 4.72 0.71 -13.42
N ARG A 186 4.95 0.52 -14.73
CA ARG A 186 3.88 0.18 -15.68
C ARG A 186 3.26 -1.18 -15.35
N ALA A 187 4.08 -2.20 -15.13
CA ALA A 187 3.59 -3.53 -14.76
C ALA A 187 2.78 -3.48 -13.45
N LEU A 188 3.25 -2.75 -12.43
CA LEU A 188 2.52 -2.58 -11.18
C LEU A 188 1.17 -1.87 -11.37
N ARG A 189 1.09 -0.85 -12.25
CA ARG A 189 -0.19 -0.19 -12.55
C ARG A 189 -1.19 -1.15 -13.18
N GLU A 190 -0.74 -1.98 -14.13
CA GLU A 190 -1.57 -3.00 -14.79
C GLU A 190 -2.05 -4.05 -13.78
N LEU A 191 -1.15 -4.54 -12.92
CA LEU A 191 -1.48 -5.48 -11.84
C LEU A 191 -2.47 -4.88 -10.84
N LEU A 192 -2.31 -3.62 -10.42
CA LEU A 192 -3.21 -2.97 -9.48
C LEU A 192 -4.57 -2.59 -10.11
N ALA A 193 -4.61 -2.34 -11.42
CA ALA A 193 -5.85 -2.19 -12.15
C ALA A 193 -6.64 -3.51 -12.17
N SER A 194 -5.96 -4.65 -12.38
CA SER A 194 -6.63 -5.97 -12.36
C SER A 194 -7.20 -6.34 -10.98
N VAL A 195 -6.66 -5.80 -9.89
CA VAL A 195 -7.26 -5.96 -8.56
C VAL A 195 -8.65 -5.32 -8.49
N VAL A 196 -8.87 -4.21 -9.21
CA VAL A 196 -10.16 -3.53 -9.27
C VAL A 196 -11.10 -4.20 -10.27
N THR A 197 -10.60 -4.63 -11.44
CA THR A 197 -11.46 -5.22 -12.48
C THR A 197 -11.82 -6.68 -12.22
N GLU A 198 -10.93 -7.45 -11.59
CA GLU A 198 -11.04 -8.92 -11.50
C GLU A 198 -10.85 -9.45 -10.06
N GLY A 199 -10.45 -8.58 -9.13
CA GLY A 199 -10.03 -9.01 -7.80
C GLY A 199 -10.88 -8.48 -6.65
N THR A 200 -10.27 -8.53 -5.46
CA THR A 200 -10.87 -8.09 -4.18
C THR A 200 -11.19 -6.59 -4.11
N GLY A 201 -10.73 -5.82 -5.08
CA GLY A 201 -10.94 -4.37 -5.14
C GLY A 201 -12.11 -3.93 -6.01
N HIS A 202 -12.97 -4.83 -6.47
CA HIS A 202 -14.06 -4.52 -7.44
C HIS A 202 -15.00 -3.39 -6.99
N GLU A 203 -15.24 -3.23 -5.68
CA GLU A 203 -16.04 -2.10 -5.15
C GLU A 203 -15.34 -0.72 -5.27
N ALA A 204 -14.05 -0.69 -5.65
CA ALA A 204 -13.33 0.56 -5.90
C ALA A 204 -13.48 1.06 -7.35
N ALA A 205 -14.22 0.32 -8.20
CA ALA A 205 -14.50 0.78 -9.55
C ALA A 205 -15.38 2.04 -9.51
N PRO A 206 -14.93 3.18 -10.09
CA PRO A 206 -15.74 4.38 -10.21
C PRO A 206 -16.84 4.17 -11.26
N THR A 207 -17.83 5.07 -11.25
CA THR A 207 -18.94 5.06 -12.24
C THR A 207 -18.41 5.25 -13.65
N GLU A 208 -17.42 6.13 -13.82
CA GLU A 208 -16.76 6.40 -15.09
C GLU A 208 -15.25 6.11 -14.98
N GLY A 209 -14.63 5.71 -16.08
CA GLY A 209 -13.20 5.47 -16.13
C GLY A 209 -12.74 4.17 -15.44
N THR A 210 -11.50 4.16 -15.03
CA THR A 210 -10.86 2.99 -14.38
C THR A 210 -9.98 3.44 -13.22
N ALA A 211 -9.97 2.66 -12.14
CA ALA A 211 -9.09 2.87 -10.99
C ALA A 211 -8.10 1.71 -10.85
N ALA A 212 -7.05 1.94 -10.08
CA ALA A 212 -6.09 0.91 -9.71
C ALA A 212 -5.78 1.02 -8.23
N GLY A 213 -5.63 -0.12 -7.54
CA GLY A 213 -5.35 -0.08 -6.12
C GLY A 213 -5.32 -1.44 -5.46
N LYS A 214 -5.20 -1.44 -4.14
CA LYS A 214 -5.12 -2.64 -3.31
C LYS A 214 -5.96 -2.49 -2.06
N THR A 215 -6.75 -3.52 -1.76
CA THR A 215 -7.43 -3.70 -0.48
C THR A 215 -6.44 -4.14 0.61
N GLY A 216 -6.72 -3.78 1.85
CA GLY A 216 -6.01 -4.29 3.01
C GLY A 216 -6.92 -4.47 4.21
N THR A 217 -6.68 -5.53 4.95
CA THR A 217 -7.25 -5.76 6.27
C THR A 217 -6.10 -6.12 7.19
N ALA A 218 -5.90 -5.33 8.24
CA ALA A 218 -4.85 -5.56 9.20
C ALA A 218 -5.43 -5.82 10.58
N GLN A 219 -4.90 -6.83 11.26
CA GLN A 219 -5.17 -7.11 12.66
C GLN A 219 -4.47 -6.04 13.51
N THR A 220 -5.14 -5.56 14.55
CA THR A 220 -4.58 -4.54 15.46
C THR A 220 -4.13 -5.13 16.79
N GLY A 221 -4.54 -6.35 17.09
CA GLY A 221 -4.38 -6.95 18.42
C GLY A 221 -5.25 -6.30 19.51
N GLN A 222 -6.09 -5.33 19.16
CA GLN A 222 -7.02 -4.68 20.09
C GLN A 222 -8.41 -5.31 19.97
N PHE A 223 -9.13 -5.34 21.07
CA PHE A 223 -10.45 -5.96 21.14
C PHE A 223 -11.49 -5.01 21.72
N ALA A 224 -12.70 -5.01 21.16
CA ALA A 224 -13.87 -4.36 21.71
C ALA A 224 -15.05 -5.34 21.75
N ALA A 225 -15.70 -5.49 22.88
CA ALA A 225 -16.82 -6.42 23.09
C ALA A 225 -16.51 -7.86 22.63
N GLY A 226 -15.28 -8.34 22.87
CA GLY A 226 -14.82 -9.69 22.51
C GLY A 226 -14.50 -9.90 21.01
N LYS A 227 -14.58 -8.86 20.19
CA LYS A 227 -14.23 -8.89 18.76
C LYS A 227 -12.95 -8.12 18.53
N GLU A 228 -12.04 -8.69 17.71
CA GLU A 228 -10.82 -8.01 17.31
C GLU A 228 -11.14 -6.80 16.43
N LEU A 229 -10.55 -5.66 16.78
CA LEU A 229 -10.59 -4.46 15.95
C LEU A 229 -9.59 -4.60 14.81
N LYS A 230 -9.99 -4.20 13.61
CA LYS A 230 -9.17 -4.28 12.40
C LYS A 230 -9.10 -2.92 11.70
N ASN A 231 -8.02 -2.72 10.99
CA ASN A 231 -7.85 -1.60 10.08
C ASN A 231 -8.23 -2.06 8.67
N TYR A 232 -9.17 -1.36 8.05
CA TYR A 232 -9.60 -1.64 6.68
C TYR A 232 -9.10 -0.56 5.75
N TRP A 233 -8.29 -0.96 4.77
CA TRP A 233 -7.63 -0.09 3.83
C TRP A 233 -8.14 -0.28 2.41
N PHE A 234 -8.16 0.79 1.66
CA PHE A 234 -8.00 0.78 0.23
C PHE A 234 -7.01 1.89 -0.15
N ALA A 235 -5.99 1.53 -0.92
CA ALA A 235 -4.98 2.47 -1.38
C ALA A 235 -4.80 2.32 -2.90
N GLY A 236 -4.83 3.42 -3.62
CA GLY A 236 -4.78 3.37 -5.06
C GLY A 236 -4.58 4.73 -5.73
N PHE A 237 -4.82 4.78 -7.02
CA PHE A 237 -4.75 5.99 -7.83
C PHE A 237 -5.83 6.00 -8.91
N TYR A 238 -6.17 7.20 -9.33
CA TYR A 238 -7.21 7.47 -10.31
C TYR A 238 -6.80 8.62 -11.25
N PRO A 239 -7.11 8.54 -12.57
CA PRO A 239 -7.45 7.33 -13.34
C PRO A 239 -6.30 6.32 -13.40
N ALA A 240 -6.59 5.02 -13.70
CA ALA A 240 -5.56 3.97 -13.70
C ALA A 240 -4.47 4.17 -14.77
N ARG A 241 -4.84 4.66 -15.97
CA ARG A 241 -3.89 4.84 -17.10
C ARG A 241 -3.03 6.09 -16.98
N ASN A 242 -3.66 7.23 -16.68
CA ASN A 242 -3.01 8.53 -16.51
C ASN A 242 -3.33 9.07 -15.12
N PRO A 243 -2.68 8.57 -14.08
CA PRO A 243 -3.01 8.92 -12.70
C PRO A 243 -2.88 10.43 -12.43
N ARG A 244 -3.94 11.02 -11.92
CA ARG A 244 -4.00 12.43 -11.46
C ARG A 244 -4.05 12.50 -9.94
N TYR A 245 -4.67 11.51 -9.32
CA TYR A 245 -4.92 11.47 -7.89
C TYR A 245 -4.41 10.16 -7.29
N THR A 246 -3.77 10.25 -6.14
CA THR A 246 -3.48 9.12 -5.27
C THR A 246 -4.37 9.24 -4.05
N ILE A 247 -5.16 8.20 -3.78
CA ILE A 247 -6.19 8.21 -2.76
C ILE A 247 -5.97 7.03 -1.81
N VAL A 248 -6.00 7.30 -0.51
CA VAL A 248 -5.92 6.28 0.54
C VAL A 248 -7.10 6.44 1.48
N VAL A 249 -7.86 5.37 1.64
CA VAL A 249 -8.96 5.28 2.60
C VAL A 249 -8.58 4.30 3.69
N LEU A 250 -8.60 4.76 4.93
CA LEU A 250 -8.41 3.96 6.14
C LEU A 250 -9.63 4.08 7.05
N GLN A 251 -10.19 2.95 7.42
CA GLN A 251 -11.16 2.83 8.49
C GLN A 251 -10.49 2.13 9.67
N ASP A 252 -10.12 2.94 10.67
CA ASP A 252 -9.31 2.55 11.82
C ASP A 252 -10.18 1.90 12.90
N GLY A 253 -9.70 0.80 13.47
CA GLY A 253 -10.26 0.18 14.67
C GLY A 253 -11.71 -0.27 14.54
N GLN A 254 -12.10 -0.90 13.42
CA GLN A 254 -13.47 -1.35 13.17
C GLN A 254 -13.65 -2.85 13.42
N THR A 255 -14.83 -3.26 13.86
CA THR A 255 -15.23 -4.69 13.92
C THR A 255 -15.83 -5.20 12.60
N GLY A 256 -16.09 -4.29 11.67
CA GLY A 256 -16.66 -4.50 10.35
C GLY A 256 -17.37 -3.22 9.91
N PRO A 257 -16.84 -2.49 8.90
CA PRO A 257 -17.46 -1.25 8.45
C PRO A 257 -18.77 -1.54 7.68
N SER A 258 -19.74 -0.64 7.79
CA SER A 258 -20.99 -0.71 7.03
C SER A 258 -20.80 -0.48 5.53
N ARG A 259 -19.69 0.15 5.15
CA ARG A 259 -19.28 0.35 3.76
C ARG A 259 -17.78 0.09 3.69
N THR A 260 -17.33 -0.63 2.67
CA THR A 260 -15.91 -0.97 2.51
C THR A 260 -15.07 0.27 2.16
N SER A 261 -13.77 0.23 2.48
CA SER A 261 -12.84 1.29 2.09
C SER A 261 -12.71 1.42 0.57
N ALA A 262 -12.92 0.32 -0.17
CA ALA A 262 -12.98 0.30 -1.63
C ALA A 262 -14.18 1.10 -2.16
N ALA A 263 -15.39 0.88 -1.61
CA ALA A 263 -16.58 1.62 -2.00
C ALA A 263 -16.51 3.12 -1.64
N VAL A 264 -15.80 3.48 -0.55
CA VAL A 264 -15.53 4.89 -0.24
C VAL A 264 -14.58 5.50 -1.26
N PHE A 265 -13.53 4.76 -1.64
CA PHE A 265 -12.57 5.19 -2.68
C PHE A 265 -13.28 5.49 -4.01
N ALA A 266 -14.18 4.59 -4.49
CA ALA A 266 -14.94 4.79 -5.72
C ALA A 266 -15.74 6.10 -5.69
N ARG A 267 -16.42 6.38 -4.57
CA ARG A 267 -17.18 7.63 -4.40
C ARG A 267 -16.31 8.88 -4.40
N VAL A 268 -15.07 8.78 -3.91
CA VAL A 268 -14.11 9.89 -4.01
C VAL A 268 -13.71 10.11 -5.47
N CYS A 269 -13.49 9.04 -6.25
CA CYS A 269 -13.20 9.14 -7.67
C CYS A 269 -14.34 9.83 -8.43
N ASP A 270 -15.59 9.38 -8.21
CA ASP A 270 -16.79 9.97 -8.83
C ASP A 270 -16.95 11.47 -8.50
N ALA A 271 -16.64 11.84 -7.23
CA ALA A 271 -16.68 13.24 -6.81
C ALA A 271 -15.58 14.10 -7.45
N LEU A 272 -14.41 13.54 -7.72
CA LEU A 272 -13.30 14.23 -8.39
C LEU A 272 -13.60 14.49 -9.87
N ASP A 273 -14.34 13.60 -10.54
CA ASP A 273 -14.77 13.81 -11.93
C ASP A 273 -15.77 14.96 -12.03
N THR A 274 -16.74 15.00 -11.10
CA THR A 274 -17.75 16.08 -11.08
C THR A 274 -17.19 17.43 -10.67
N ALA A 275 -16.08 17.48 -9.91
CA ALA A 275 -15.43 18.71 -9.47
C ALA A 275 -14.40 19.24 -10.50
N GLY A 276 -14.02 18.43 -11.48
CA GLY A 276 -13.04 18.78 -12.52
C GLY A 276 -13.66 19.30 -13.81
N GLU A 277 -15.00 19.35 -13.90
CA GLU A 277 -15.78 20.03 -14.92
C GLU A 277 -16.05 21.50 -14.51
#